data_9b7a02e1d6b70a9edfb3929d5835b9d2
#
_entry.id   9b7a02e1d6b70a9edfb3929d5835b9d2
#
_cell.length_a   1.000
_cell.length_b   1.000
_cell.length_c   1.000
_cell.angle_alpha   90.00
_cell.angle_beta   90.00
_cell.angle_gamma   90.00
#
_symmetry.space_group_name_H-M   'P 1'
#
loop_
_entity.id
_entity.type
_entity.pdbx_description
1 polymer ?
#
loop_
_entity_poly.entity_id
_entity_poly.type
_entity_poly.pdbx_seq_one_letter_code
_entity_poly.pdbx_strand_id
1 'polypeptide(L)'
;MKEAGDWRAIAREEMRFFGDVSAAISHEINNRIAVISEKAGLLEDLATMLAQGKTVDPDRLGEQSRKIVEQVRLARHIVRNFNRFAHSVDDEQATVEVA
;
A
#
# COMPACT_ATOMS: atom_id res chain seq x y z
N MET A 1 14.26 18.23 -35.21
CA MET A 1 15.20 17.91 -34.18
C MET A 1 14.74 16.68 -33.44
N LYS A 2 15.39 15.58 -33.67
CA LYS A 2 15.09 14.30 -33.09
C LYS A 2 15.20 14.29 -31.55
N GLU A 3 16.16 15.05 -31.03
CA GLU A 3 16.45 15.07 -29.59
C GLU A 3 15.30 15.60 -28.76
N ALA A 4 14.62 16.67 -29.19
CA ALA A 4 13.49 17.23 -28.47
C ALA A 4 12.28 16.29 -28.46
N GLY A 5 12.04 15.55 -29.57
CA GLY A 5 10.98 14.55 -29.68
C GLY A 5 11.24 13.34 -28.82
N ASP A 6 12.49 12.87 -28.76
CA ASP A 6 12.91 11.72 -27.96
C ASP A 6 12.77 11.99 -26.45
N TRP A 7 13.14 13.20 -26.00
CA TRP A 7 12.98 13.62 -24.61
C TRP A 7 11.51 13.63 -24.17
N ARG A 8 10.62 14.13 -25.03
CA ARG A 8 9.18 14.13 -24.73
C ARG A 8 8.61 12.73 -24.66
N ALA A 9 9.05 11.85 -25.56
CA ALA A 9 8.64 10.45 -25.56
C ALA A 9 9.12 9.75 -24.28
N ILE A 10 10.37 9.96 -23.88
CA ILE A 10 10.95 9.40 -22.65
C ILE A 10 10.18 9.92 -21.44
N ALA A 11 9.90 11.22 -21.35
CA ALA A 11 9.15 11.82 -20.25
C ALA A 11 7.74 11.22 -20.15
N ARG A 12 7.07 11.00 -21.29
CA ARG A 12 5.75 10.37 -21.32
C ARG A 12 5.81 8.92 -20.83
N GLU A 13 6.82 8.17 -21.24
CA GLU A 13 7.01 6.79 -20.80
C GLU A 13 7.28 6.71 -19.31
N GLU A 14 8.11 7.61 -18.77
CA GLU A 14 8.40 7.69 -17.34
C GLU A 14 7.14 8.03 -16.54
N MET A 15 6.35 8.98 -16.98
CA MET A 15 5.09 9.35 -16.34
C MET A 15 4.07 8.20 -16.41
N ARG A 16 4.03 7.52 -17.53
CA ARG A 16 3.15 6.33 -17.69
C ARG A 16 3.59 5.23 -16.76
N PHE A 17 4.87 4.96 -16.69
CA PHE A 17 5.44 3.98 -15.76
C PHE A 17 5.14 4.34 -14.31
N PHE A 18 5.32 5.59 -13.93
CA PHE A 18 4.99 6.09 -12.59
C PHE A 18 3.50 5.90 -12.29
N GLY A 19 2.63 6.22 -13.25
CA GLY A 19 1.19 6.02 -13.13
C GLY A 19 0.82 4.56 -12.95
N ASP A 20 1.44 3.66 -13.71
CA ASP A 20 1.19 2.22 -13.62
C ASP A 20 1.66 1.67 -12.27
N VAL A 21 2.83 2.08 -11.80
CA VAL A 21 3.36 1.68 -10.49
C VAL A 21 2.46 2.21 -9.38
N SER A 22 2.03 3.47 -9.46
CA SER A 22 1.13 4.08 -8.47
C SER A 22 -0.19 3.33 -8.38
N ALA A 23 -0.76 2.97 -9.53
CA ALA A 23 -2.01 2.19 -9.59
C ALA A 23 -1.84 0.80 -8.97
N ALA A 24 -0.74 0.12 -9.29
CA ALA A 24 -0.44 -1.21 -8.74
C ALA A 24 -0.25 -1.15 -7.22
N ILE A 25 0.43 -0.14 -6.71
CA ILE A 25 0.66 0.07 -5.28
C ILE A 25 -0.65 0.38 -4.55
N SER A 26 -1.49 1.26 -5.11
CA SER A 26 -2.80 1.57 -4.56
C SER A 26 -3.66 0.31 -4.47
N HIS A 27 -3.60 -0.53 -5.49
CA HIS A 27 -4.33 -1.79 -5.53
C HIS A 27 -3.85 -2.75 -4.43
N GLU A 28 -2.54 -2.87 -4.27
CA GLU A 28 -1.93 -3.71 -3.23
C GLU A 28 -2.28 -3.20 -1.82
N ILE A 29 -2.23 -1.90 -1.59
CA ILE A 29 -2.61 -1.30 -0.30
C ILE A 29 -4.10 -1.56 -0.02
N ASN A 30 -4.96 -1.38 -1.01
CA ASN A 30 -6.40 -1.66 -0.86
C ASN A 30 -6.65 -3.12 -0.51
N ASN A 31 -5.88 -4.05 -1.09
CA ASN A 31 -5.96 -5.47 -0.74
C ASN A 31 -5.57 -5.71 0.72
N ARG A 32 -4.52 -5.04 1.21
CA ARG A 32 -4.12 -5.13 2.63
C ARG A 32 -5.19 -4.58 3.56
N ILE A 33 -5.79 -3.44 3.20
CA ILE A 33 -6.89 -2.83 3.95
C ILE A 33 -8.10 -3.77 4.00
N ALA A 34 -8.43 -4.41 2.89
CA ALA A 34 -9.54 -5.38 2.83
C ALA A 34 -9.33 -6.54 3.80
N VAL A 35 -8.11 -7.07 3.87
CA VAL A 35 -7.77 -8.15 4.82
C VAL A 35 -7.87 -7.64 6.27
N ILE A 36 -7.38 -6.44 6.56
CA ILE A 36 -7.50 -5.82 7.88
C ILE A 36 -8.96 -5.68 8.28
N SER A 37 -9.81 -5.18 7.38
CA SER A 37 -11.25 -5.03 7.61
C SER A 37 -11.92 -6.36 7.91
N GLU A 38 -11.57 -7.41 7.17
CA GLU A 38 -12.09 -8.76 7.41
C GLU A 38 -11.71 -9.27 8.79
N LYS A 39 -10.44 -9.14 9.18
CA LYS A 39 -9.96 -9.61 10.48
C LYS A 39 -10.53 -8.78 11.62
N ALA A 40 -10.69 -7.47 11.44
CA ALA A 40 -11.34 -6.59 12.40
C ALA A 40 -12.81 -6.97 12.59
N GLY A 41 -13.52 -7.30 11.51
CA GLY A 41 -14.90 -7.80 11.56
C GLY A 41 -15.01 -9.10 12.36
N LEU A 42 -14.07 -10.02 12.18
CA LEU A 42 -14.03 -11.25 12.99
C LEU A 42 -13.80 -10.96 14.48
N LEU A 43 -12.96 -9.98 14.81
CA LEU A 43 -12.77 -9.54 16.20
C LEU A 43 -14.05 -8.95 16.79
N GLU A 44 -14.77 -8.15 16.01
CA GLU A 44 -16.07 -7.61 16.44
C GLU A 44 -17.08 -8.72 16.72
N ASP A 45 -17.15 -9.74 15.87
CA ASP A 45 -18.01 -10.90 16.05
C ASP A 45 -17.66 -11.66 17.35
N LEU A 46 -16.37 -11.86 17.60
CA LEU A 46 -15.90 -12.51 18.81
C LEU A 46 -16.23 -11.69 20.06
N ALA A 47 -16.08 -10.36 19.97
CA ALA A 47 -16.45 -9.46 21.06
C ALA A 47 -17.97 -9.51 21.34
N THR A 48 -18.80 -9.59 20.30
CA THR A 48 -20.25 -9.75 20.42
C THR A 48 -20.60 -11.05 21.11
N MET A 49 -19.92 -12.14 20.75
CA MET A 49 -20.11 -13.44 21.41
C MET A 49 -19.79 -13.37 22.90
N LEU A 50 -18.68 -12.72 23.27
CA LEU A 50 -18.31 -12.50 24.66
C LEU A 50 -19.36 -11.69 25.42
N ALA A 51 -19.88 -10.63 24.80
CA ALA A 51 -20.94 -9.80 25.38
C ALA A 51 -22.23 -10.58 25.62
N GLN A 52 -22.47 -11.63 24.82
CA GLN A 52 -23.61 -12.54 24.98
C GLN A 52 -23.37 -13.65 26.00
N GLY A 53 -22.25 -13.62 26.70
CA GLY A 53 -21.89 -14.63 27.67
C GLY A 53 -21.35 -15.94 27.08
N LYS A 54 -21.04 -15.96 25.79
CA LYS A 54 -20.45 -17.13 25.13
C LYS A 54 -18.97 -17.24 25.44
N THR A 55 -18.45 -18.44 25.43
CA THR A 55 -17.01 -18.70 25.61
C THR A 55 -16.31 -18.50 24.26
N VAL A 56 -15.23 -17.73 24.26
CA VAL A 56 -14.37 -17.52 23.08
C VAL A 56 -12.95 -17.93 23.46
N ASP A 57 -12.31 -18.69 22.57
CA ASP A 57 -10.91 -19.09 22.76
C ASP A 57 -10.01 -17.85 22.61
N PRO A 58 -9.22 -17.50 23.65
CA PRO A 58 -8.29 -16.37 23.59
C PRO A 58 -7.29 -16.47 22.44
N ASP A 59 -6.90 -17.67 22.03
CA ASP A 59 -5.96 -17.90 20.93
C ASP A 59 -6.54 -17.38 19.60
N ARG A 60 -7.85 -17.48 19.40
CA ARG A 60 -8.51 -16.93 18.20
C ARG A 60 -8.43 -15.41 18.16
N LEU A 61 -8.62 -14.76 19.29
CA LEU A 61 -8.47 -13.31 19.41
C LEU A 61 -7.04 -12.88 19.05
N GLY A 62 -6.06 -13.56 19.66
CA GLY A 62 -4.64 -13.29 19.42
C GLY A 62 -4.25 -13.53 17.96
N GLU A 63 -4.75 -14.60 17.35
CA GLU A 63 -4.47 -14.90 15.94
C GLU A 63 -4.96 -13.82 15.00
N GLN A 64 -6.21 -13.35 15.15
CA GLN A 64 -6.75 -12.30 14.31
C GLN A 64 -6.02 -10.97 14.53
N SER A 65 -5.69 -10.66 15.77
CA SER A 65 -4.91 -9.46 16.10
C SER A 65 -3.53 -9.48 15.43
N ARG A 66 -2.81 -10.61 15.50
CA ARG A 66 -1.50 -10.74 14.85
C ARG A 66 -1.58 -10.58 13.34
N LYS A 67 -2.63 -11.11 12.71
CA LYS A 67 -2.85 -10.97 11.26
C LYS A 67 -3.06 -9.52 10.87
N ILE A 68 -3.78 -8.75 11.68
CA ILE A 68 -3.97 -7.32 11.46
C ILE A 68 -2.62 -6.58 11.54
N VAL A 69 -1.85 -6.82 12.58
CA VAL A 69 -0.54 -6.20 12.79
C VAL A 69 0.39 -6.51 11.62
N GLU A 70 0.39 -7.75 11.14
CA GLU A 70 1.19 -8.16 9.99
C GLU A 70 0.81 -7.39 8.71
N GLN A 71 -0.49 -7.26 8.43
CA GLN A 71 -0.97 -6.53 7.27
C GLN A 71 -0.60 -5.04 7.34
N VAL A 72 -0.70 -4.44 8.52
CA VAL A 72 -0.28 -3.04 8.73
C VAL A 72 1.20 -2.88 8.44
N ARG A 73 2.05 -3.82 8.90
CA ARG A 73 3.49 -3.79 8.66
C ARG A 73 3.80 -3.86 7.16
N LEU A 74 3.13 -4.77 6.44
CA LEU A 74 3.30 -4.91 5.00
C LEU A 74 2.85 -3.65 4.26
N ALA A 75 1.70 -3.08 4.64
CA ALA A 75 1.22 -1.83 4.05
C ALA A 75 2.20 -0.68 4.26
N ARG A 76 2.76 -0.54 5.45
CA ARG A 76 3.78 0.48 5.74
C ARG A 76 5.03 0.30 4.91
N HIS A 77 5.45 -0.94 4.73
CA HIS A 77 6.61 -1.26 3.90
C HIS A 77 6.39 -0.84 2.44
N ILE A 78 5.21 -1.14 1.92
CA ILE A 78 4.82 -0.75 0.56
C ILE A 78 4.83 0.78 0.42
N VAL A 79 4.24 1.49 1.37
CA VAL A 79 4.19 2.97 1.36
C VAL A 79 5.59 3.57 1.40
N ARG A 80 6.48 3.05 2.25
CA ARG A 80 7.86 3.54 2.33
C ARG A 80 8.59 3.36 1.02
N ASN A 81 8.48 2.18 0.41
CA ASN A 81 9.15 1.89 -0.86
C ASN A 81 8.60 2.77 -1.97
N PHE A 82 7.30 2.98 -2.01
CA PHE A 82 6.67 3.88 -2.97
C PHE A 82 7.13 5.33 -2.76
N ASN A 83 7.20 5.80 -1.53
CA ASN A 83 7.66 7.16 -1.24
C ASN A 83 9.12 7.36 -1.67
N ARG A 84 9.98 6.37 -1.47
CA ARG A 84 11.35 6.42 -1.98
C ARG A 84 11.39 6.49 -3.50
N PHE A 85 10.59 5.68 -4.15
CA PHE A 85 10.46 5.67 -5.60
C PHE A 85 9.96 7.03 -6.13
N ALA A 86 8.90 7.56 -5.54
CA ALA A 86 8.35 8.86 -5.91
C ALA A 86 9.36 10.00 -5.71
N HIS A 87 10.09 9.98 -4.59
CA HIS A 87 11.12 10.96 -4.29
C HIS A 87 12.28 10.89 -5.30
N SER A 88 12.70 9.69 -5.66
CA SER A 88 13.74 9.47 -6.67
C SER A 88 13.33 10.03 -8.04
N VAL A 89 12.08 9.83 -8.45
CA VAL A 89 11.55 10.37 -9.71
C VAL A 89 11.52 11.89 -9.66
N ASP A 90 11.08 12.49 -8.56
CA ASP A 90 11.05 13.95 -8.37
C ASP A 90 12.46 14.54 -8.41
N ASP A 91 13.45 13.91 -7.79
CA ASP A 91 14.84 14.33 -7.81
C ASP A 91 15.42 14.29 -9.23
N GLU A 92 15.12 13.26 -10.00
CA GLU A 92 15.53 13.16 -11.40
C GLU A 92 14.92 14.27 -12.25
N GLN A 93 13.63 14.55 -12.08
CA GLN A 93 12.95 15.62 -12.78
C GLN A 93 13.51 17.00 -12.40
N ALA A 94 13.76 17.24 -11.13
CA ALA A 94 14.36 18.48 -10.65
C ALA A 94 15.76 18.70 -11.24
N THR A 95 16.57 17.65 -11.35
CA THR A 95 17.90 17.70 -11.96
C THR A 95 17.80 18.04 -13.43
N VAL A 96 16.85 17.47 -14.15
CA VAL A 96 16.62 17.74 -15.59
C VAL A 96 16.16 19.17 -15.80
N GLU A 97 15.29 19.70 -14.96
CA GLU A 97 14.79 21.08 -15.06
C GLU A 97 15.88 22.11 -14.82
N VAL A 98 16.82 21.84 -13.93
CA VAL A 98 17.93 22.75 -13.60
C VAL A 98 19.02 22.70 -14.68
N ALA A 99 19.18 21.60 -15.36
CA ALA A 99 20.14 21.46 -16.44
C ALA A 99 19.65 22.02 -17.76
#